data_7c4dcc0e9d8caa748917afeba2383ca6
#
_entry.id   7c4dcc0e9d8caa748917afeba2383ca6
#
_cell.length_a   1.000
_cell.length_b   1.000
_cell.length_c   1.000
_cell.angle_alpha   90.00
_cell.angle_beta   90.00
_cell.angle_gamma   90.00
#
_symmetry.space_group_name_H-M   'P 1'
#
loop_
_entity.id
_entity.type
_entity.pdbx_description
1 polymer ?
#
loop_
_entity_poly.entity_id
_entity_poly.type
_entity_poly.pdbx_seq_one_letter_code
_entity_poly.pdbx_strand_id
1 'polypeptide(L)'
;MHRNLSMNQETDILNIAHRQAFMYNELDVLQDINRSVPGSVHYEIKRYRKEPQWNMEDTGMLVYHYEKNNPDAHYLELRFCVTGNVYCREKQAECDFCKLNASKTCLEKVHSIDVLSFSFKPVYLTQFVGGKKQRNISDEVLSFTHPLSFSKTLPLCGKTRMAIEGLLNHNYTDTLENIFVNAQTQILLLYSMDCMLGDKEEIFTCKFLANEADREKISKAREVLLQHIGEPLTIKELSRKVAINECYLKKGFKEMFGTTIFDFYQSQRMEHAKYLLYEKGLSVTEVSMLLGYSSISHFSTAFKKHTGIKPCELLLR
;
A
#
# COMPACT_ATOMS: atom_id res chain seq x y z
N MET A 1 -18.23 -9.17 31.59
CA MET A 1 -16.92 -9.79 31.87
C MET A 1 -16.27 -10.15 30.52
N HIS A 2 -15.52 -9.24 29.94
CA HIS A 2 -14.75 -9.52 28.72
C HIS A 2 -13.53 -10.35 29.12
N ARG A 3 -13.50 -11.60 28.70
CA ARG A 3 -12.26 -12.38 28.74
C ARG A 3 -11.34 -11.82 27.69
N ASN A 4 -10.31 -11.07 28.11
CA ASN A 4 -9.13 -10.82 27.34
C ASN A 4 -8.50 -12.16 27.00
N LEU A 5 -8.74 -12.67 25.77
CA LEU A 5 -7.89 -13.67 25.17
C LEU A 5 -6.51 -13.00 25.07
N SER A 6 -5.56 -13.47 25.87
CA SER A 6 -4.16 -13.13 25.73
C SER A 6 -3.74 -13.62 24.35
N MET A 7 -3.80 -12.75 23.35
CA MET A 7 -3.15 -13.02 22.05
C MET A 7 -1.66 -13.23 22.37
N ASN A 8 -1.13 -14.36 21.98
CA ASN A 8 0.31 -14.59 22.05
C ASN A 8 0.99 -13.40 21.39
N GLN A 9 1.97 -12.79 22.06
CA GLN A 9 2.72 -11.62 21.54
C GLN A 9 3.29 -11.86 20.13
N GLU A 10 3.53 -13.13 19.78
CA GLU A 10 4.02 -13.56 18.46
C GLU A 10 3.02 -13.40 17.31
N THR A 11 1.71 -13.26 17.59
CA THR A 11 0.66 -13.13 16.57
C THR A 11 0.25 -11.70 16.29
N ASP A 12 0.89 -10.74 16.93
CA ASP A 12 0.60 -9.33 16.72
C ASP A 12 1.38 -8.79 15.53
N ILE A 13 0.66 -8.21 14.56
CA ILE A 13 1.26 -7.69 13.34
C ILE A 13 2.28 -6.55 13.59
N LEU A 14 2.07 -5.74 14.62
CA LEU A 14 3.02 -4.68 14.99
C LEU A 14 4.30 -5.25 15.58
N ASN A 15 4.20 -6.29 16.42
CA ASN A 15 5.37 -6.99 16.95
C ASN A 15 6.17 -7.66 15.85
N ILE A 16 5.49 -8.27 14.88
CA ILE A 16 6.15 -8.88 13.71
C ILE A 16 6.84 -7.81 12.87
N ALA A 17 6.17 -6.70 12.58
CA ALA A 17 6.69 -5.62 11.76
C ALA A 17 7.90 -4.92 12.40
N HIS A 18 7.92 -4.77 13.71
CA HIS A 18 9.02 -4.11 14.43
C HIS A 18 10.12 -5.09 14.89
N ARG A 19 9.86 -6.39 14.91
CA ARG A 19 10.78 -7.44 15.41
C ARG A 19 11.29 -7.25 16.85
N GLN A 20 10.62 -6.41 17.64
CA GLN A 20 10.93 -6.13 19.04
C GLN A 20 9.61 -5.95 19.80
N ALA A 21 9.66 -6.09 21.13
CA ALA A 21 8.51 -5.81 21.97
C ALA A 21 8.06 -4.35 21.79
N PHE A 22 6.82 -4.17 21.42
CA PHE A 22 6.23 -2.87 21.14
C PHE A 22 5.37 -2.42 22.33
N MET A 23 5.57 -1.20 22.82
CA MET A 23 4.75 -0.66 23.89
C MET A 23 3.58 0.13 23.30
N TYR A 24 2.41 -0.49 23.23
CA TYR A 24 1.19 0.09 22.64
C TYR A 24 0.75 1.43 23.25
N ASN A 25 1.12 1.69 24.52
CA ASN A 25 0.74 2.91 25.22
C ASN A 25 1.44 4.18 24.71
N GLU A 26 2.41 4.02 23.80
CA GLU A 26 3.19 5.13 23.22
C GLU A 26 2.78 5.48 21.80
N LEU A 27 1.74 4.81 21.26
CA LEU A 27 1.28 5.03 19.90
C LEU A 27 0.36 6.25 19.80
N ASP A 28 0.79 7.28 19.08
CA ASP A 28 -0.04 8.45 18.73
C ASP A 28 -0.97 8.08 17.56
N VAL A 29 -2.26 7.94 17.82
CA VAL A 29 -3.28 7.58 16.82
C VAL A 29 -3.63 8.82 15.99
N LEU A 30 -3.38 8.77 14.72
CA LEU A 30 -3.71 9.83 13.76
C LEU A 30 -5.09 9.65 13.15
N GLN A 31 -5.51 8.40 12.93
CA GLN A 31 -6.80 8.04 12.35
C GLN A 31 -7.23 6.64 12.84
N ASP A 32 -8.50 6.49 13.14
CA ASP A 32 -9.13 5.21 13.49
C ASP A 32 -10.44 5.07 12.70
N ILE A 33 -10.49 4.09 11.81
CA ILE A 33 -11.68 3.74 11.02
C ILE A 33 -12.05 2.32 11.40
N ASN A 34 -13.30 2.14 11.83
CA ASN A 34 -13.87 0.83 12.15
C ASN A 34 -15.25 0.74 11.49
N ARG A 35 -15.38 -0.05 10.44
CA ARG A 35 -16.59 -0.14 9.60
C ARG A 35 -16.86 -1.56 9.11
N SER A 36 -18.05 -1.77 8.61
CA SER A 36 -18.46 -3.03 7.96
C SER A 36 -19.06 -2.75 6.60
N VAL A 37 -18.65 -3.50 5.60
CA VAL A 37 -19.35 -3.59 4.32
C VAL A 37 -20.45 -4.64 4.48
N PRO A 38 -21.73 -4.26 4.34
CA PRO A 38 -22.84 -5.18 4.51
C PRO A 38 -22.70 -6.43 3.62
N GLY A 39 -22.85 -7.60 4.22
CA GLY A 39 -22.77 -8.86 3.48
C GLY A 39 -21.38 -9.24 2.96
N SER A 40 -20.30 -8.66 3.50
CA SER A 40 -18.95 -8.93 3.01
C SER A 40 -17.89 -8.96 4.13
N VAL A 41 -17.34 -7.82 4.52
CA VAL A 41 -16.17 -7.73 5.37
C VAL A 41 -16.35 -6.70 6.46
N HIS A 42 -15.84 -7.00 7.65
CA HIS A 42 -15.59 -6.00 8.69
C HIS A 42 -14.13 -5.57 8.59
N TYR A 43 -13.88 -4.25 8.61
CA TYR A 43 -12.53 -3.74 8.48
C TYR A 43 -12.21 -2.64 9.47
N GLU A 44 -10.96 -2.62 9.87
CA GLU A 44 -10.38 -1.61 10.74
C GLU A 44 -9.10 -1.07 10.11
N ILE A 45 -8.95 0.25 10.09
CA ILE A 45 -7.76 0.94 9.61
C ILE A 45 -7.31 1.91 10.68
N LYS A 46 -6.14 1.64 11.27
CA LYS A 46 -5.50 2.50 12.25
C LYS A 46 -4.22 3.08 11.70
N ARG A 47 -4.11 4.40 11.76
CA ARG A 47 -2.90 5.13 11.41
C ARG A 47 -2.26 5.65 12.66
N TYR A 48 -0.99 5.33 12.82
CA TYR A 48 -0.17 5.80 13.94
C TYR A 48 0.93 6.70 13.42
N ARG A 49 1.34 7.67 14.24
CA ARG A 49 2.54 8.44 13.96
C ARG A 49 3.75 7.52 14.02
N LYS A 50 4.59 7.57 13.00
CA LYS A 50 5.88 6.87 13.03
C LYS A 50 6.94 7.75 13.66
N GLU A 51 7.55 7.27 14.72
CA GLU A 51 8.72 7.92 15.30
C GLU A 51 9.98 7.63 14.46
N PRO A 52 10.92 8.60 14.36
CA PRO A 52 12.12 8.44 13.49
C PRO A 52 12.99 7.24 13.86
N GLN A 53 13.03 6.84 15.12
CA GLN A 53 13.83 5.72 15.63
C GLN A 53 13.21 4.35 15.36
N TRP A 54 11.97 4.28 14.90
CA TRP A 54 11.30 3.02 14.65
C TRP A 54 11.68 2.44 13.30
N ASN A 55 12.36 1.30 13.34
CA ASN A 55 12.63 0.49 12.16
C ASN A 55 11.51 -0.53 12.00
N MET A 56 10.58 -0.27 11.08
CA MET A 56 9.41 -1.09 10.81
C MET A 56 9.48 -1.61 9.38
N GLU A 57 9.10 -2.87 9.21
CA GLU A 57 8.98 -3.49 7.89
C GLU A 57 7.52 -3.66 7.50
N ASP A 58 7.28 -3.50 6.18
CA ASP A 58 5.98 -3.85 5.61
C ASP A 58 5.75 -5.34 5.74
N THR A 59 4.63 -5.74 6.33
CA THR A 59 4.29 -7.15 6.51
C THR A 59 2.80 -7.39 6.44
N GLY A 60 2.43 -8.61 6.09
CA GLY A 60 1.07 -9.10 6.13
C GLY A 60 0.97 -10.35 7.01
N MET A 61 -0.21 -10.65 7.45
CA MET A 61 -0.54 -11.86 8.20
C MET A 61 -1.95 -12.33 7.87
N LEU A 62 -2.09 -13.62 7.66
CA LEU A 62 -3.38 -14.29 7.60
C LEU A 62 -3.59 -15.01 8.92
N VAL A 63 -4.73 -14.78 9.55
CA VAL A 63 -5.18 -15.47 10.77
C VAL A 63 -6.44 -16.25 10.44
N TYR A 64 -6.38 -17.56 10.61
CA TYR A 64 -7.52 -18.46 10.50
C TYR A 64 -7.92 -18.92 11.88
N HIS A 65 -9.12 -18.60 12.29
CA HIS A 65 -9.68 -18.99 13.57
C HIS A 65 -10.78 -20.02 13.39
N TYR A 66 -10.60 -21.19 14.00
CA TYR A 66 -11.55 -22.28 13.96
C TYR A 66 -11.77 -22.83 15.37
N GLU A 67 -13.01 -22.93 15.78
CA GLU A 67 -13.41 -23.50 17.07
C GLU A 67 -14.47 -24.58 16.84
N LYS A 68 -14.12 -25.86 17.07
CA LYS A 68 -14.94 -27.01 16.73
C LYS A 68 -16.38 -26.97 17.29
N ASN A 69 -16.55 -26.40 18.49
CA ASN A 69 -17.82 -26.39 19.21
C ASN A 69 -18.56 -25.03 19.10
N ASN A 70 -18.02 -24.08 18.38
CA ASN A 70 -18.59 -22.74 18.27
C ASN A 70 -18.40 -22.19 16.84
N PRO A 71 -19.28 -22.59 15.89
CA PRO A 71 -19.18 -22.11 14.49
C PRO A 71 -19.27 -20.59 14.34
N ASP A 72 -19.97 -19.90 15.24
CA ASP A 72 -20.12 -18.44 15.20
C ASP A 72 -18.83 -17.69 15.53
N ALA A 73 -17.86 -18.37 16.17
CA ALA A 73 -16.54 -17.82 16.45
C ALA A 73 -15.57 -17.96 15.28
N HIS A 74 -15.95 -18.66 14.20
CA HIS A 74 -15.08 -18.84 13.05
C HIS A 74 -14.90 -17.51 12.29
N TYR A 75 -13.66 -17.18 11.97
CA TYR A 75 -13.34 -16.06 11.09
C TYR A 75 -11.99 -16.28 10.38
N LEU A 76 -11.86 -15.62 9.25
CA LEU A 76 -10.60 -15.43 8.56
C LEU A 76 -10.27 -13.94 8.63
N GLU A 77 -9.06 -13.61 9.03
CA GLU A 77 -8.63 -12.22 9.14
C GLU A 77 -7.32 -12.02 8.37
N LEU A 78 -7.30 -10.96 7.58
CA LEU A 78 -6.08 -10.46 6.94
C LEU A 78 -5.63 -9.21 7.68
N ARG A 79 -4.39 -9.20 8.13
CA ARG A 79 -3.75 -8.05 8.78
C ARG A 79 -2.57 -7.58 7.97
N PHE A 80 -2.44 -6.26 7.86
CA PHE A 80 -1.31 -5.65 7.16
C PHE A 80 -0.75 -4.50 8.00
N CYS A 81 0.58 -4.42 8.03
CA CYS A 81 1.29 -3.27 8.56
C CYS A 81 2.12 -2.67 7.42
N VAL A 82 1.87 -1.41 7.08
CA VAL A 82 2.59 -0.71 6.01
C VAL A 82 3.17 0.59 6.52
N THR A 83 4.37 0.89 6.04
CA THR A 83 5.13 2.08 6.41
C THR A 83 5.43 2.93 5.18
N GLY A 84 5.98 4.13 5.40
CA GLY A 84 6.38 5.01 4.31
C GLY A 84 5.25 5.87 3.74
N ASN A 85 4.04 5.78 4.29
CA ASN A 85 2.97 6.70 3.97
C ASN A 85 3.13 8.01 4.74
N VAL A 86 2.53 9.05 4.20
CA VAL A 86 2.53 10.38 4.82
C VAL A 86 1.10 10.81 5.02
N TYR A 87 0.75 11.16 6.24
CA TYR A 87 -0.58 11.62 6.64
C TYR A 87 -0.57 13.12 6.89
N CYS A 88 -1.59 13.83 6.43
CA CYS A 88 -1.80 15.24 6.72
C CYS A 88 -2.90 15.41 7.77
N ARG A 89 -2.60 16.08 8.89
CA ARG A 89 -3.56 16.26 9.98
C ARG A 89 -4.73 17.18 9.62
N GLU A 90 -4.50 18.19 8.78
CA GLU A 90 -5.54 19.20 8.47
C GLU A 90 -6.54 18.73 7.42
N LYS A 91 -6.12 17.97 6.41
CA LYS A 91 -6.97 17.65 5.26
C LYS A 91 -7.04 16.15 4.93
N GLN A 92 -6.90 15.27 5.90
CA GLN A 92 -6.95 13.83 5.66
C GLN A 92 -6.25 13.45 4.31
N ALA A 93 -6.66 12.54 3.51
CA ALA A 93 -5.94 12.10 2.30
C ALA A 93 -5.79 13.14 1.16
N GLU A 94 -6.45 14.31 1.22
CA GLU A 94 -6.63 15.22 0.07
C GLU A 94 -5.98 16.59 0.18
N CYS A 95 -4.89 16.73 0.90
CA CYS A 95 -4.16 17.98 0.82
C CYS A 95 -3.43 18.07 -0.53
N ASP A 96 -4.03 18.74 -1.51
CA ASP A 96 -3.40 19.00 -2.82
C ASP A 96 -2.07 19.72 -2.67
N PHE A 97 -1.95 20.61 -1.69
CA PHE A 97 -0.68 21.26 -1.34
C PHE A 97 0.39 20.25 -0.93
N CYS A 98 0.03 19.21 -0.18
CA CYS A 98 0.98 18.18 0.27
C CYS A 98 1.33 17.16 -0.81
N LYS A 99 0.41 16.82 -1.68
CA LYS A 99 0.70 15.97 -2.86
C LYS A 99 1.71 16.63 -3.79
N LEU A 100 1.85 17.93 -3.74
CA LEU A 100 2.46 18.76 -4.75
C LEU A 100 3.80 19.40 -4.31
N ASN A 101 4.04 19.50 -3.00
CA ASN A 101 5.28 20.03 -2.45
C ASN A 101 6.08 18.95 -1.72
N ALA A 102 6.51 17.92 -2.43
CA ALA A 102 7.41 16.90 -1.87
C ALA A 102 8.73 17.50 -1.34
N SER A 103 9.09 18.72 -1.78
CA SER A 103 10.32 19.42 -1.40
C SER A 103 10.18 20.39 -0.23
N LYS A 104 8.97 20.75 0.20
CA LYS A 104 8.77 21.60 1.39
C LYS A 104 8.25 20.79 2.55
N THR A 105 8.91 20.88 3.67
CA THR A 105 8.45 20.34 4.95
C THR A 105 7.14 21.06 5.34
N CYS A 106 6.01 20.44 5.03
CA CYS A 106 4.75 20.84 5.63
C CYS A 106 4.78 20.37 7.09
N LEU A 107 4.60 21.27 8.02
CA LEU A 107 4.59 20.99 9.47
C LEU A 107 3.47 20.02 9.87
N GLU A 108 2.41 19.94 9.07
CA GLU A 108 1.28 19.03 9.29
C GLU A 108 1.48 17.64 8.66
N LYS A 109 2.57 17.43 7.96
CA LYS A 109 2.95 16.15 7.37
C LYS A 109 3.61 15.25 8.41
N VAL A 110 3.00 14.12 8.65
CA VAL A 110 3.53 13.11 9.59
C VAL A 110 3.74 11.80 8.86
N HIS A 111 4.90 11.18 9.05
CA HIS A 111 5.09 9.81 8.61
C HIS A 111 4.18 8.90 9.43
N SER A 112 3.48 7.97 8.75
CA SER A 112 2.56 7.06 9.41
C SER A 112 3.03 5.61 9.33
N ILE A 113 2.54 4.84 10.28
CA ILE A 113 2.43 3.38 10.23
C ILE A 113 0.94 3.10 10.10
N ASP A 114 0.56 2.40 9.04
CA ASP A 114 -0.83 2.09 8.77
C ASP A 114 -1.06 0.59 9.04
N VAL A 115 -1.95 0.30 9.97
CA VAL A 115 -2.37 -1.06 10.32
C VAL A 115 -3.79 -1.27 9.81
N LEU A 116 -3.95 -2.27 8.94
CA LEU A 116 -5.24 -2.62 8.37
C LEU A 116 -5.60 -4.05 8.79
N SER A 117 -6.85 -4.25 9.18
CA SER A 117 -7.43 -5.55 9.50
C SER A 117 -8.73 -5.75 8.75
N PHE A 118 -8.90 -6.91 8.13
CA PHE A 118 -10.08 -7.29 7.37
C PHE A 118 -10.56 -8.65 7.88
N SER A 119 -11.72 -8.69 8.53
CA SER A 119 -12.30 -9.88 9.10
C SER A 119 -13.48 -10.38 8.27
N PHE A 120 -13.43 -11.63 7.88
CA PHE A 120 -14.44 -12.31 7.07
C PHE A 120 -15.10 -13.44 7.87
N LYS A 121 -16.42 -13.47 7.85
CA LYS A 121 -17.18 -14.60 8.41
C LYS A 121 -17.34 -15.73 7.38
N PRO A 122 -17.51 -16.99 7.81
CA PRO A 122 -17.66 -18.14 6.92
C PRO A 122 -18.70 -17.96 5.82
N VAL A 123 -19.84 -17.38 6.14
CA VAL A 123 -20.97 -17.20 5.21
C VAL A 123 -20.56 -16.39 3.95
N TYR A 124 -19.55 -15.52 4.05
CA TYR A 124 -19.09 -14.70 2.93
C TYR A 124 -17.98 -15.36 2.11
N LEU A 125 -17.28 -16.32 2.68
CA LEU A 125 -16.14 -16.96 2.04
C LEU A 125 -16.54 -18.26 1.31
N THR A 126 -17.51 -18.97 1.81
CA THR A 126 -17.96 -20.25 1.24
C THR A 126 -18.48 -20.13 -0.20
N GLN A 127 -18.95 -18.94 -0.61
CA GLN A 127 -19.38 -18.68 -1.99
C GLN A 127 -18.24 -18.79 -3.02
N PHE A 128 -16.98 -18.66 -2.59
CA PHE A 128 -15.82 -18.76 -3.46
C PHE A 128 -15.31 -20.19 -3.64
N VAL A 129 -15.82 -21.13 -2.86
CA VAL A 129 -15.38 -22.53 -2.89
C VAL A 129 -16.03 -23.26 -4.04
N GLY A 130 -15.23 -23.73 -5.00
CA GLY A 130 -15.72 -24.53 -6.13
C GLY A 130 -16.06 -25.97 -5.73
N GLY A 131 -17.10 -26.54 -6.33
CA GLY A 131 -17.58 -27.91 -6.06
C GLY A 131 -16.69 -29.05 -6.57
N LYS A 132 -15.35 -28.89 -6.65
CA LYS A 132 -14.41 -29.91 -7.14
C LYS A 132 -14.20 -31.03 -6.09
N LYS A 133 -14.03 -32.27 -6.58
CA LYS A 133 -13.80 -33.45 -5.72
C LYS A 133 -12.45 -33.42 -4.98
N GLN A 134 -11.45 -32.68 -5.44
CA GLN A 134 -10.15 -32.55 -4.80
C GLN A 134 -10.06 -31.14 -4.19
N ARG A 135 -10.13 -31.06 -2.87
CA ARG A 135 -10.00 -29.81 -2.12
C ARG A 135 -8.51 -29.54 -1.89
N ASN A 136 -8.10 -28.32 -2.14
CA ASN A 136 -6.81 -27.80 -1.75
C ASN A 136 -6.92 -27.08 -0.39
N ILE A 137 -5.80 -26.69 0.20
CA ILE A 137 -5.76 -26.02 1.49
C ILE A 137 -6.56 -24.70 1.50
N SER A 138 -6.62 -23.98 0.37
CA SER A 138 -7.45 -22.77 0.25
C SER A 138 -8.93 -23.08 0.33
N ASP A 139 -9.38 -24.18 -0.31
CA ASP A 139 -10.78 -24.62 -0.24
C ASP A 139 -11.16 -24.99 1.20
N GLU A 140 -10.24 -25.66 1.92
CA GLU A 140 -10.45 -26.02 3.34
C GLU A 140 -10.53 -24.80 4.24
N VAL A 141 -9.67 -23.80 4.01
CA VAL A 141 -9.65 -22.55 4.77
C VAL A 141 -10.91 -21.73 4.47
N LEU A 142 -11.25 -21.52 3.19
CA LEU A 142 -12.42 -20.71 2.79
C LEU A 142 -13.76 -21.39 3.15
N SER A 143 -13.81 -22.73 3.22
CA SER A 143 -14.97 -23.49 3.67
C SER A 143 -15.03 -23.75 5.18
N PHE A 144 -14.01 -23.31 5.93
CA PHE A 144 -13.87 -23.57 7.37
C PHE A 144 -13.94 -25.07 7.73
N THR A 145 -13.31 -25.89 6.89
CA THR A 145 -13.17 -27.34 7.15
C THR A 145 -11.78 -27.73 7.64
N HIS A 146 -10.81 -26.82 7.59
CA HIS A 146 -9.49 -27.05 8.20
C HIS A 146 -9.63 -27.12 9.72
N PRO A 147 -9.10 -28.20 10.38
CA PRO A 147 -9.46 -28.52 11.76
C PRO A 147 -8.77 -27.69 12.83
N LEU A 148 -7.74 -26.93 12.47
CA LEU A 148 -6.90 -26.19 13.42
C LEU A 148 -6.83 -24.72 13.07
N SER A 149 -6.87 -23.87 14.10
CA SER A 149 -6.55 -22.45 13.98
C SER A 149 -5.06 -22.29 13.70
N PHE A 150 -4.70 -21.32 12.85
CA PHE A 150 -3.31 -20.99 12.55
C PHE A 150 -3.17 -19.52 12.14
N SER A 151 -1.95 -19.03 12.19
CA SER A 151 -1.57 -17.77 11.58
C SER A 151 -0.37 -17.99 10.65
N LYS A 152 -0.34 -17.25 9.54
CA LYS A 152 0.76 -17.29 8.58
C LYS A 152 1.16 -15.89 8.19
N THR A 153 2.45 -15.56 8.30
CA THR A 153 3.00 -14.31 7.81
C THR A 153 2.99 -14.30 6.29
N LEU A 154 2.54 -13.21 5.70
CA LEU A 154 2.45 -13.02 4.26
C LEU A 154 3.46 -11.96 3.83
N PRO A 155 4.22 -12.19 2.76
CA PRO A 155 5.06 -11.16 2.18
C PRO A 155 4.17 -10.06 1.56
N LEU A 156 4.56 -8.81 1.75
CA LEU A 156 3.87 -7.68 1.10
C LEU A 156 4.49 -7.46 -0.29
N CYS A 157 3.89 -8.06 -1.31
CA CYS A 157 4.32 -7.82 -2.69
C CYS A 157 3.73 -6.49 -3.23
N GLY A 158 4.30 -5.99 -4.35
CA GLY A 158 3.84 -4.74 -4.96
C GLY A 158 2.35 -4.70 -5.27
N LYS A 159 1.74 -5.83 -5.67
CA LYS A 159 0.29 -5.93 -5.94
C LYS A 159 -0.55 -5.72 -4.68
N THR A 160 -0.16 -6.39 -3.59
CA THR A 160 -0.82 -6.24 -2.28
C THR A 160 -0.69 -4.80 -1.78
N ARG A 161 0.50 -4.22 -1.91
CA ARG A 161 0.74 -2.82 -1.52
C ARG A 161 -0.11 -1.84 -2.31
N MET A 162 -0.24 -2.00 -3.63
CA MET A 162 -1.11 -1.15 -4.45
C MET A 162 -2.57 -1.21 -4.03
N ALA A 163 -3.09 -2.41 -3.70
CA ALA A 163 -4.46 -2.56 -3.21
C ALA A 163 -4.65 -1.86 -1.86
N ILE A 164 -3.68 -1.96 -0.95
CA ILE A 164 -3.69 -1.28 0.34
C ILE A 164 -3.59 0.24 0.15
N GLU A 165 -2.69 0.73 -0.69
CA GLU A 165 -2.57 2.17 -0.99
C GLU A 165 -3.88 2.73 -1.60
N GLY A 166 -4.55 1.95 -2.43
CA GLY A 166 -5.88 2.27 -2.94
C GLY A 166 -6.91 2.43 -1.82
N LEU A 167 -6.93 1.51 -0.85
CA LEU A 167 -7.82 1.57 0.32
C LEU A 167 -7.52 2.77 1.23
N LEU A 168 -6.26 3.16 1.36
CA LEU A 168 -5.84 4.28 2.21
C LEU A 168 -6.09 5.66 1.60
N ASN A 169 -6.22 5.75 0.27
CA ASN A 169 -6.21 7.02 -0.47
C ASN A 169 -7.41 7.20 -1.41
N HIS A 170 -8.52 6.48 -1.22
CA HIS A 170 -9.71 6.69 -2.04
C HIS A 170 -10.56 7.87 -1.54
N ASN A 171 -11.38 8.41 -2.44
CA ASN A 171 -12.30 9.52 -2.19
C ASN A 171 -13.77 9.09 -2.36
N TYR A 172 -14.03 7.78 -2.41
CA TYR A 172 -15.39 7.28 -2.49
C TYR A 172 -16.10 7.41 -1.15
N THR A 173 -17.40 7.69 -1.20
CA THR A 173 -18.28 7.79 -0.02
C THR A 173 -19.48 6.85 -0.17
N ASP A 174 -20.09 6.50 0.94
CA ASP A 174 -21.36 5.77 1.03
C ASP A 174 -21.37 4.45 0.23
N THR A 175 -22.31 4.30 -0.70
CA THR A 175 -22.47 3.08 -1.50
C THR A 175 -21.25 2.79 -2.38
N LEU A 176 -20.64 3.83 -2.96
CA LEU A 176 -19.45 3.65 -3.80
C LEU A 176 -18.24 3.24 -2.97
N GLU A 177 -18.11 3.74 -1.76
CA GLU A 177 -17.08 3.29 -0.80
C GLU A 177 -17.26 1.80 -0.49
N ASN A 178 -18.47 1.35 -0.19
CA ASN A 178 -18.74 -0.06 0.09
C ASN A 178 -18.37 -0.97 -1.09
N ILE A 179 -18.72 -0.58 -2.32
CA ILE A 179 -18.35 -1.32 -3.54
C ILE A 179 -16.84 -1.37 -3.69
N PHE A 180 -16.16 -0.23 -3.53
CA PHE A 180 -14.72 -0.12 -3.68
C PHE A 180 -13.97 -0.95 -2.63
N VAL A 181 -14.32 -0.79 -1.35
CA VAL A 181 -13.71 -1.54 -0.25
C VAL A 181 -13.93 -3.03 -0.44
N ASN A 182 -15.16 -3.47 -0.81
CA ASN A 182 -15.43 -4.87 -1.09
C ASN A 182 -14.54 -5.42 -2.21
N ALA A 183 -14.39 -4.71 -3.31
CA ALA A 183 -13.54 -5.14 -4.43
C ALA A 183 -12.08 -5.24 -4.03
N GLN A 184 -11.54 -4.23 -3.33
CA GLN A 184 -10.14 -4.23 -2.90
C GLN A 184 -9.85 -5.33 -1.86
N THR A 185 -10.76 -5.59 -0.93
CA THR A 185 -10.58 -6.64 0.08
C THR A 185 -10.65 -8.04 -0.54
N GLN A 186 -11.45 -8.26 -1.58
CA GLN A 186 -11.45 -9.52 -2.35
C GLN A 186 -10.12 -9.71 -3.12
N ILE A 187 -9.56 -8.65 -3.66
CA ILE A 187 -8.23 -8.67 -4.29
C ILE A 187 -7.14 -9.02 -3.26
N LEU A 188 -7.19 -8.43 -2.07
CA LEU A 188 -6.27 -8.76 -0.97
C LEU A 188 -6.42 -10.21 -0.53
N LEU A 189 -7.66 -10.71 -0.42
CA LEU A 189 -7.94 -12.10 -0.12
C LEU A 189 -7.35 -13.05 -1.17
N LEU A 190 -7.56 -12.75 -2.47
CA LEU A 190 -6.99 -13.52 -3.58
C LEU A 190 -5.47 -13.60 -3.48
N TYR A 191 -4.78 -12.47 -3.31
CA TYR A 191 -3.32 -12.46 -3.22
C TYR A 191 -2.81 -13.18 -1.97
N SER A 192 -3.51 -13.06 -0.85
CA SER A 192 -3.17 -13.77 0.39
C SER A 192 -3.32 -15.28 0.25
N MET A 193 -4.39 -15.73 -0.41
CA MET A 193 -4.61 -17.16 -0.69
C MET A 193 -3.58 -17.71 -1.68
N ASP A 194 -3.23 -16.96 -2.72
CA ASP A 194 -2.21 -17.34 -3.70
C ASP A 194 -0.84 -17.50 -3.03
N CYS A 195 -0.47 -16.57 -2.15
CA CYS A 195 0.74 -16.70 -1.33
C CYS A 195 0.71 -17.92 -0.38
N MET A 196 -0.47 -18.32 0.09
CA MET A 196 -0.61 -19.47 0.96
C MET A 196 -0.45 -20.81 0.21
N LEU A 197 -0.93 -20.88 -1.04
CA LEU A 197 -0.83 -22.06 -1.91
C LEU A 197 0.56 -22.31 -2.46
N GLY A 198 1.41 -21.30 -2.48
CA GLY A 198 2.78 -21.33 -2.97
C GLY A 198 3.74 -22.14 -2.10
N ASP A 199 3.36 -23.32 -1.63
CA ASP A 199 4.21 -24.32 -0.92
C ASP A 199 5.24 -25.03 -1.82
N LYS A 200 5.43 -24.57 -3.04
CA LYS A 200 6.74 -24.72 -3.66
C LYS A 200 7.59 -23.61 -3.09
N GLU A 201 8.75 -23.93 -2.57
CA GLU A 201 9.83 -23.07 -2.06
C GLU A 201 10.28 -21.92 -3.00
N GLU A 202 9.49 -21.52 -3.94
CA GLU A 202 9.36 -20.19 -4.47
C GLU A 202 8.41 -19.39 -3.54
N ILE A 203 8.82 -19.24 -2.27
CA ILE A 203 8.63 -17.96 -1.65
C ILE A 203 9.00 -17.00 -2.78
N PHE A 204 8.08 -16.11 -3.20
CA PHE A 204 8.47 -14.88 -3.86
C PHE A 204 9.22 -13.99 -2.84
N THR A 205 10.25 -14.53 -2.25
CA THR A 205 11.43 -13.77 -1.95
C THR A 205 11.90 -13.37 -3.34
N CYS A 206 11.32 -12.27 -3.83
CA CYS A 206 11.96 -11.58 -4.93
C CYS A 206 13.42 -11.51 -4.50
N LYS A 207 14.28 -12.27 -5.18
CA LYS A 207 15.72 -12.32 -4.87
C LYS A 207 16.31 -10.92 -4.74
N PHE A 208 15.56 -9.92 -5.29
CA PHE A 208 15.86 -8.51 -5.31
C PHE A 208 15.39 -7.76 -4.06
N LEU A 209 14.52 -8.36 -3.21
CA LEU A 209 14.02 -7.77 -1.96
C LEU A 209 14.30 -8.65 -0.73
N ALA A 210 15.02 -9.74 -0.89
CA ALA A 210 15.39 -10.64 0.20
C ALA A 210 16.35 -9.98 1.21
N ASN A 211 17.09 -8.96 0.79
CA ASN A 211 18.02 -8.22 1.62
C ASN A 211 17.41 -6.88 2.03
N GLU A 212 17.35 -6.61 3.33
CA GLU A 212 16.86 -5.35 3.91
C GLU A 212 17.63 -4.13 3.39
N ALA A 213 18.96 -4.25 3.30
CA ALA A 213 19.80 -3.19 2.75
C ALA A 213 19.46 -2.84 1.30
N ASP A 214 19.01 -3.80 0.50
CA ASP A 214 18.58 -3.54 -0.88
C ASP A 214 17.19 -2.91 -0.93
N ARG A 215 16.28 -3.26 0.00
CA ARG A 215 14.99 -2.57 0.16
C ARG A 215 15.17 -1.10 0.52
N GLU A 216 16.04 -0.81 1.48
CA GLU A 216 16.37 0.57 1.87
C GLU A 216 16.91 1.38 0.68
N LYS A 217 17.82 0.78 -0.11
CA LYS A 217 18.35 1.43 -1.31
C LYS A 217 17.27 1.70 -2.36
N ILE A 218 16.31 0.78 -2.52
CA ILE A 218 15.19 0.95 -3.45
C ILE A 218 14.23 2.02 -2.94
N SER A 219 13.93 2.07 -1.64
CA SER A 219 13.17 3.16 -1.01
C SER A 219 13.87 4.50 -1.22
N LYS A 220 15.17 4.56 -0.98
CA LYS A 220 15.98 5.74 -1.23
C LYS A 220 15.97 6.16 -2.70
N ALA A 221 15.92 5.22 -3.64
CA ALA A 221 15.77 5.55 -5.06
C ALA A 221 14.47 6.30 -5.35
N ARG A 222 13.35 5.91 -4.72
CA ARG A 222 12.07 6.64 -4.82
C ARG A 222 12.21 8.07 -4.29
N GLU A 223 12.85 8.26 -3.14
CA GLU A 223 13.08 9.59 -2.56
C GLU A 223 13.94 10.47 -3.49
N VAL A 224 15.01 9.90 -4.02
CA VAL A 224 15.88 10.60 -4.98
C VAL A 224 15.12 11.03 -6.23
N LEU A 225 14.23 10.19 -6.77
CA LEU A 225 13.38 10.55 -7.91
C LEU A 225 12.45 11.72 -7.59
N LEU A 226 11.85 11.75 -6.40
CA LEU A 226 10.97 12.82 -5.95
C LEU A 226 11.71 14.15 -5.77
N GLN A 227 12.97 14.11 -5.35
CA GLN A 227 13.83 15.30 -5.23
C GLN A 227 14.28 15.87 -6.57
N HIS A 228 14.25 15.07 -7.65
CA HIS A 228 14.75 15.44 -8.98
C HIS A 228 13.63 15.52 -10.03
N ILE A 229 12.43 15.96 -9.65
CA ILE A 229 11.26 15.99 -10.56
C ILE A 229 11.48 16.84 -11.82
N GLY A 230 12.26 17.92 -11.72
CA GLY A 230 12.62 18.79 -12.85
C GLY A 230 13.88 18.35 -13.63
N GLU A 231 14.68 17.48 -13.04
CA GLU A 231 15.96 17.04 -13.59
C GLU A 231 15.97 15.50 -13.72
N PRO A 232 15.55 14.97 -14.89
CA PRO A 232 15.42 13.53 -15.06
C PRO A 232 16.77 12.83 -14.94
N LEU A 233 16.82 11.88 -13.99
CA LEU A 233 17.99 11.01 -13.82
C LEU A 233 17.86 9.80 -14.73
N THR A 234 18.99 9.38 -15.30
CA THR A 234 19.07 8.08 -15.96
C THR A 234 19.05 6.95 -14.92
N ILE A 235 18.63 5.76 -15.32
CA ILE A 235 18.67 4.58 -14.45
C ILE A 235 20.08 4.33 -13.91
N LYS A 236 21.10 4.57 -14.73
CA LYS A 236 22.51 4.42 -14.35
C LYS A 236 22.93 5.41 -13.26
N GLU A 237 22.52 6.66 -13.37
CA GLU A 237 22.78 7.67 -12.33
C GLU A 237 22.05 7.36 -11.05
N LEU A 238 20.76 6.99 -11.14
CA LEU A 238 19.97 6.59 -10.00
C LEU A 238 20.58 5.38 -9.29
N SER A 239 20.99 4.35 -10.03
CA SER A 239 21.59 3.14 -9.47
C SER A 239 22.91 3.44 -8.74
N ARG A 240 23.72 4.37 -9.28
CA ARG A 240 24.95 4.83 -8.61
C ARG A 240 24.66 5.62 -7.34
N LYS A 241 23.67 6.53 -7.37
CA LYS A 241 23.29 7.34 -6.20
C LYS A 241 22.85 6.48 -5.01
N VAL A 242 22.20 5.33 -5.28
CA VAL A 242 21.70 4.44 -4.23
C VAL A 242 22.53 3.17 -4.04
N ALA A 243 23.66 3.07 -4.73
CA ALA A 243 24.63 1.96 -4.64
C ALA A 243 23.99 0.57 -4.83
N ILE A 244 23.17 0.41 -5.89
CA ILE A 244 22.56 -0.86 -6.27
C ILE A 244 22.70 -1.10 -7.77
N ASN A 245 22.79 -2.35 -8.21
CA ASN A 245 22.88 -2.69 -9.62
C ASN A 245 21.60 -2.29 -10.37
N GLU A 246 21.72 -1.80 -11.62
CA GLU A 246 20.59 -1.33 -12.44
C GLU A 246 19.49 -2.40 -12.65
N CYS A 247 19.88 -3.67 -12.83
CA CYS A 247 18.93 -4.77 -13.00
C CYS A 247 18.16 -5.01 -11.71
N TYR A 248 18.86 -5.03 -10.58
CA TYR A 248 18.25 -5.17 -9.25
C TYR A 248 17.35 -3.97 -8.93
N LEU A 249 17.79 -2.76 -9.22
CA LEU A 249 17.01 -1.55 -9.03
C LEU A 249 15.69 -1.59 -9.81
N LYS A 250 15.73 -1.90 -11.11
CA LYS A 250 14.52 -1.96 -11.96
C LYS A 250 13.52 -3.00 -11.46
N LYS A 251 13.99 -4.22 -11.18
CA LYS A 251 13.14 -5.32 -10.74
C LYS A 251 12.62 -5.08 -9.34
N GLY A 252 13.49 -4.71 -8.40
CA GLY A 252 13.11 -4.44 -7.02
C GLY A 252 12.19 -3.24 -6.88
N PHE A 253 12.38 -2.18 -7.67
CA PHE A 253 11.48 -1.02 -7.69
C PHE A 253 10.08 -1.42 -8.17
N LYS A 254 9.99 -2.19 -9.27
CA LYS A 254 8.71 -2.68 -9.78
C LYS A 254 8.02 -3.62 -8.79
N GLU A 255 8.78 -4.48 -8.13
CA GLU A 255 8.26 -5.39 -7.12
C GLU A 255 7.79 -4.65 -5.87
N MET A 256 8.56 -3.65 -5.43
CA MET A 256 8.28 -2.91 -4.19
C MET A 256 7.15 -1.88 -4.36
N PHE A 257 7.08 -1.23 -5.51
CA PHE A 257 6.13 -0.12 -5.76
C PHE A 257 5.07 -0.43 -6.82
N GLY A 258 5.03 -1.65 -7.37
CA GLY A 258 4.02 -2.08 -8.35
C GLY A 258 4.13 -1.42 -9.73
N THR A 259 5.06 -0.48 -9.91
CA THR A 259 5.22 0.32 -11.14
C THR A 259 6.68 0.39 -11.57
N THR A 260 6.93 0.69 -12.83
CA THR A 260 8.31 0.91 -13.27
C THR A 260 8.85 2.26 -12.77
N ILE A 261 10.18 2.39 -12.66
CA ILE A 261 10.83 3.66 -12.29
C ILE A 261 10.39 4.78 -13.24
N PHE A 262 10.30 4.48 -14.54
CA PHE A 262 9.89 5.45 -15.55
C PHE A 262 8.43 5.89 -15.36
N ASP A 263 7.50 4.96 -15.21
CA ASP A 263 6.08 5.27 -15.05
C ASP A 263 5.82 6.01 -13.74
N PHE A 264 6.48 5.60 -12.65
CA PHE A 264 6.44 6.31 -11.38
C PHE A 264 6.91 7.76 -11.55
N TYR A 265 8.08 7.95 -12.14
CA TYR A 265 8.65 9.28 -12.33
C TYR A 265 7.78 10.17 -13.21
N GLN A 266 7.24 9.62 -14.32
CA GLN A 266 6.31 10.36 -15.19
C GLN A 266 5.02 10.74 -14.46
N SER A 267 4.47 9.83 -13.66
CA SER A 267 3.28 10.12 -12.84
C SER A 267 3.53 11.29 -11.89
N GLN A 268 4.64 11.27 -11.17
CA GLN A 268 5.00 12.35 -10.25
C GLN A 268 5.22 13.69 -10.96
N ARG A 269 5.84 13.68 -12.14
CA ARG A 269 6.00 14.89 -12.97
C ARG A 269 4.68 15.47 -13.42
N MET A 270 3.70 14.62 -13.78
CA MET A 270 2.38 15.08 -14.22
C MET A 270 1.55 15.63 -13.06
N GLU A 271 1.63 15.03 -11.90
CA GLU A 271 1.00 15.59 -10.69
C GLU A 271 1.62 16.95 -10.33
N HIS A 272 2.94 17.05 -10.41
CA HIS A 272 3.62 18.34 -10.19
C HIS A 272 3.25 19.38 -11.26
N ALA A 273 3.07 18.96 -12.51
CA ALA A 273 2.58 19.84 -13.58
C ALA A 273 1.20 20.42 -13.28
N LYS A 274 0.27 19.61 -12.82
CA LYS A 274 -1.08 20.09 -12.43
C LYS A 274 -0.98 21.20 -11.39
N TYR A 275 -0.16 21.00 -10.38
CA TYR A 275 0.06 22.01 -9.34
C TYR A 275 0.61 23.32 -9.90
N LEU A 276 1.66 23.25 -10.70
CA LEU A 276 2.29 24.43 -11.26
C LEU A 276 1.33 25.22 -12.16
N LEU A 277 0.51 24.52 -12.94
CA LEU A 277 -0.50 25.13 -13.80
C LEU A 277 -1.66 25.72 -13.00
N TYR A 278 -2.26 24.96 -12.10
CA TYR A 278 -3.50 25.31 -11.44
C TYR A 278 -3.28 26.19 -10.20
N GLU A 279 -2.38 25.76 -9.29
CA GLU A 279 -2.19 26.44 -8.00
C GLU A 279 -1.19 27.61 -8.10
N LYS A 280 -0.19 27.50 -8.96
CA LYS A 280 0.82 28.54 -9.15
C LYS A 280 0.51 29.47 -10.32
N GLY A 281 -0.47 29.12 -11.16
CA GLY A 281 -0.87 29.93 -12.30
C GLY A 281 0.24 30.08 -13.35
N LEU A 282 1.20 29.16 -13.38
CA LEU A 282 2.28 29.23 -14.36
C LEU A 282 1.77 28.85 -15.77
N SER A 283 2.36 29.46 -16.78
CA SER A 283 2.06 29.15 -18.17
C SER A 283 2.52 27.73 -18.55
N VAL A 284 1.92 27.16 -19.57
CA VAL A 284 2.30 25.84 -20.12
C VAL A 284 3.78 25.82 -20.52
N THR A 285 4.31 26.94 -21.00
CA THR A 285 5.72 27.09 -21.39
C THR A 285 6.63 27.00 -20.17
N GLU A 286 6.36 27.76 -19.12
CA GLU A 286 7.13 27.75 -17.88
C GLU A 286 7.12 26.38 -17.23
N VAL A 287 5.97 25.73 -17.14
CA VAL A 287 5.84 24.39 -16.56
C VAL A 287 6.61 23.34 -17.38
N SER A 288 6.55 23.42 -18.71
CA SER A 288 7.31 22.54 -19.60
C SER A 288 8.82 22.66 -19.35
N MET A 289 9.33 23.88 -19.18
CA MET A 289 10.75 24.15 -18.89
C MET A 289 11.14 23.65 -17.49
N LEU A 290 10.35 24.01 -16.46
CA LEU A 290 10.62 23.62 -15.07
C LEU A 290 10.65 22.10 -14.87
N LEU A 291 9.85 21.38 -15.64
CA LEU A 291 9.81 19.92 -15.60
C LEU A 291 10.84 19.25 -16.53
N GLY A 292 11.72 20.02 -17.19
CA GLY A 292 12.78 19.49 -18.02
C GLY A 292 12.32 18.83 -19.32
N TYR A 293 11.22 19.31 -19.92
CA TYR A 293 10.79 18.86 -21.25
C TYR A 293 11.52 19.64 -22.33
N SER A 294 11.97 18.92 -23.36
CA SER A 294 12.66 19.50 -24.53
C SER A 294 11.76 20.38 -25.38
N SER A 295 10.44 20.21 -25.29
CA SER A 295 9.46 21.04 -25.99
C SER A 295 8.09 21.03 -25.32
N ILE A 296 7.33 22.10 -25.52
CA ILE A 296 5.93 22.22 -25.06
C ILE A 296 5.05 21.13 -25.65
N SER A 297 5.32 20.73 -26.90
CA SER A 297 4.57 19.67 -27.59
C SER A 297 4.74 18.32 -26.90
N HIS A 298 5.97 17.96 -26.54
CA HIS A 298 6.25 16.72 -25.79
C HIS A 298 5.60 16.73 -24.41
N PHE A 299 5.68 17.88 -23.71
CA PHE A 299 4.99 18.06 -22.42
C PHE A 299 3.48 17.87 -22.56
N SER A 300 2.86 18.61 -23.51
CA SER A 300 1.40 18.57 -23.71
C SER A 300 0.89 17.18 -24.08
N THR A 301 1.67 16.43 -24.86
CA THR A 301 1.35 15.03 -25.21
C THR A 301 1.41 14.12 -23.99
N ALA A 302 2.49 14.23 -23.18
CA ALA A 302 2.65 13.46 -21.96
C ALA A 302 1.57 13.80 -20.93
N PHE A 303 1.26 15.09 -20.77
CA PHE A 303 0.23 15.58 -19.87
C PHE A 303 -1.15 15.05 -20.25
N LYS A 304 -1.54 15.15 -21.53
CA LYS A 304 -2.81 14.63 -22.03
C LYS A 304 -2.92 13.12 -21.87
N LYS A 305 -1.83 12.38 -22.14
CA LYS A 305 -1.80 10.92 -21.96
C LYS A 305 -2.05 10.52 -20.50
N HIS A 306 -1.54 11.30 -19.55
CA HIS A 306 -1.66 11.00 -18.14
C HIS A 306 -2.98 11.50 -17.51
N THR A 307 -3.43 12.69 -17.88
CA THR A 307 -4.57 13.39 -17.27
C THR A 307 -5.88 13.29 -18.05
N GLY A 308 -5.81 12.85 -19.31
CA GLY A 308 -6.94 12.82 -20.25
C GLY A 308 -7.25 14.16 -20.92
N ILE A 309 -6.74 15.30 -20.43
CA ILE A 309 -6.98 16.65 -20.93
C ILE A 309 -5.68 17.37 -21.31
N LYS A 310 -5.76 18.38 -22.15
CA LYS A 310 -4.58 19.21 -22.47
C LYS A 310 -4.26 20.19 -21.33
N PRO A 311 -2.97 20.60 -21.17
CA PRO A 311 -2.59 21.57 -20.15
C PRO A 311 -3.38 22.89 -20.21
N CYS A 312 -3.68 23.41 -21.41
CA CYS A 312 -4.45 24.63 -21.61
C CYS A 312 -5.92 24.49 -21.20
N GLU A 313 -6.48 23.28 -21.28
CA GLU A 313 -7.87 23.02 -20.87
C GLU A 313 -8.02 23.03 -19.33
N LEU A 314 -6.94 22.76 -18.61
CA LEU A 314 -6.90 22.85 -17.15
C LEU A 314 -6.95 24.30 -16.67
N LEU A 315 -6.35 25.23 -17.41
CA LEU A 315 -6.31 26.68 -17.08
C LEU A 315 -7.65 27.41 -17.35
N LEU A 316 -8.57 26.76 -18.08
CA LEU A 316 -9.89 27.32 -18.41
C LEU A 316 -10.98 26.87 -17.42
N ARG A 317 -10.64 26.11 -16.41
CA ARG A 317 -11.53 25.66 -15.34
C ARG A 317 -11.22 26.38 -14.04
#